data_3c06967a64bb25db4469c65477c90ced
#
_entry.id   3c06967a64bb25db4469c65477c90ced
#
_cell.length_a   1.000
_cell.length_b   1.000
_cell.length_c   1.000
_cell.angle_alpha   90.00
_cell.angle_beta   90.00
_cell.angle_gamma   90.00
#
_symmetry.space_group_name_H-M   'P 1'
#
loop_
_entity.id
_entity.type
_entity.pdbx_description
1 polymer ?
#
loop_
_entity_poly.entity_id
_entity_poly.type
_entity_poly.pdbx_seq_one_letter_code
_entity_poly.pdbx_strand_id
1 'polypeptide(L)'
;MLERSLEKAVELGSEWLYETKFSGPQAEAAMERVASQQKLLMEQKFLREGHAFAAMRAAAHFSVESALSERCNGVSYYHYLCELLEKADWTALGKKMEELWKSVLKKNALTVSLHGSDAALDTLKKLLPGSAFAAEKRGEAKPYTEELTAPVNEAFVIDGGVNYDVLAWPMERRL
;
A
#
# COMPACT_ATOMS: atom_id res chain seq x y z
N MET A 1 17.36 -12.11 11.98
CA MET A 1 16.96 -12.08 13.40
C MET A 1 17.65 -13.22 14.13
N LEU A 2 18.20 -13.00 15.32
CA LEU A 2 18.81 -14.08 16.10
C LEU A 2 17.69 -14.87 16.81
N GLU A 3 17.75 -16.20 16.75
CA GLU A 3 16.74 -17.10 17.34
C GLU A 3 16.47 -16.81 18.82
N ARG A 4 17.51 -16.44 19.58
CA ARG A 4 17.42 -16.01 20.99
C ARG A 4 16.50 -14.80 21.23
N SER A 5 16.14 -14.06 20.18
CA SER A 5 15.31 -12.83 20.28
C SER A 5 13.92 -13.03 19.66
N LEU A 6 13.54 -14.28 19.34
CA LEU A 6 12.28 -14.55 18.65
C LEU A 6 11.07 -14.15 19.49
N GLU A 7 11.08 -14.48 20.79
CA GLU A 7 10.00 -14.10 21.73
C GLU A 7 9.83 -12.60 21.77
N LYS A 8 10.92 -11.84 21.95
CA LYS A 8 10.92 -10.38 21.94
C LYS A 8 10.46 -9.80 20.61
N ALA A 9 10.79 -10.45 19.50
CA ALA A 9 10.35 -10.02 18.17
C ALA A 9 8.83 -10.22 17.97
N VAL A 10 8.27 -11.30 18.49
CA VAL A 10 6.82 -11.54 18.48
C VAL A 10 6.10 -10.49 19.33
N GLU A 11 6.62 -10.18 20.52
CA GLU A 11 6.10 -9.14 21.40
C GLU A 11 6.11 -7.76 20.73
N LEU A 12 7.29 -7.31 20.23
CA LEU A 12 7.43 -6.01 19.55
C LEU A 12 6.58 -5.92 18.27
N GLY A 13 6.51 -7.00 17.50
CA GLY A 13 5.64 -7.06 16.32
C GLY A 13 4.16 -6.93 16.67
N SER A 14 3.75 -7.53 17.80
CA SER A 14 2.40 -7.42 18.34
C SER A 14 2.09 -5.98 18.77
N GLU A 15 2.95 -5.35 19.56
CA GLU A 15 2.81 -3.95 19.96
C GLU A 15 2.70 -3.03 18.73
N TRP A 16 3.59 -3.20 17.77
CA TRP A 16 3.60 -2.39 16.55
C TRP A 16 2.31 -2.52 15.73
N LEU A 17 1.78 -3.73 15.58
CA LEU A 17 0.58 -3.96 14.77
C LEU A 17 -0.71 -3.57 15.51
N TYR A 18 -0.82 -3.85 16.81
CA TYR A 18 -2.09 -3.70 17.54
C TYR A 18 -2.17 -2.45 18.42
N GLU A 19 -1.03 -1.81 18.72
CA GLU A 19 -0.99 -0.61 19.57
C GLU A 19 -0.68 0.68 18.80
N THR A 20 -0.38 0.59 17.49
CA THR A 20 -0.17 1.78 16.65
C THR A 20 -1.43 2.62 16.60
N LYS A 21 -1.27 3.93 16.88
CA LYS A 21 -2.33 4.93 16.83
C LYS A 21 -2.10 5.89 15.68
N PHE A 22 -3.16 6.23 14.98
CA PHE A 22 -3.15 7.21 13.89
C PHE A 22 -3.79 8.55 14.30
N SER A 23 -4.14 8.72 15.57
CA SER A 23 -4.76 9.93 16.13
C SER A 23 -3.79 10.70 17.03
N GLY A 24 -4.00 12.01 17.11
CA GLY A 24 -3.24 12.93 17.93
C GLY A 24 -2.13 13.68 17.18
N PRO A 25 -1.62 14.79 17.77
CA PRO A 25 -0.75 15.74 17.06
C PRO A 25 0.53 15.13 16.47
N GLN A 26 1.10 14.14 17.13
CA GLN A 26 2.31 13.46 16.62
C GLN A 26 2.01 12.58 15.40
N ALA A 27 0.86 11.87 15.40
CA ALA A 27 0.44 11.05 14.28
C ALA A 27 0.06 11.92 13.08
N GLU A 28 -0.65 13.02 13.32
CA GLU A 28 -1.03 13.99 12.29
C GLU A 28 0.21 14.60 11.62
N ALA A 29 1.17 15.09 12.39
CA ALA A 29 2.43 15.60 11.85
C ALA A 29 3.25 14.52 11.12
N ALA A 30 3.19 13.26 11.55
CA ALA A 30 3.84 12.16 10.86
C ALA A 30 3.18 11.85 9.52
N MET A 31 1.84 11.85 9.44
CA MET A 31 1.08 11.65 8.20
C MET A 31 1.38 12.76 7.18
N GLU A 32 1.35 14.03 7.59
CA GLU A 32 1.69 15.17 6.75
C GLU A 32 3.12 15.08 6.20
N ARG A 33 4.08 14.75 7.06
CA ARG A 33 5.47 14.57 6.64
C ARG A 33 5.62 13.43 5.63
N VAL A 34 4.98 12.28 5.86
CA VAL A 34 5.02 11.14 4.94
C VAL A 34 4.38 11.51 3.60
N ALA A 35 3.22 12.19 3.59
CA ALA A 35 2.57 12.63 2.37
C ALA A 35 3.46 13.60 1.57
N SER A 36 4.11 14.57 2.25
CA SER A 36 5.04 15.51 1.63
C SER A 36 6.26 14.82 1.03
N GLN A 37 6.84 13.85 1.75
CA GLN A 37 7.97 13.05 1.25
C GLN A 37 7.58 12.21 0.04
N GLN A 38 6.41 11.56 0.07
CA GLN A 38 5.93 10.77 -1.06
C GLN A 38 5.68 11.63 -2.30
N LYS A 39 5.06 12.80 -2.14
CA LYS A 39 4.88 13.76 -3.24
C LYS A 39 6.22 14.11 -3.89
N LEU A 40 7.22 14.51 -3.09
CA LEU A 40 8.56 14.85 -3.59
C LEU A 40 9.24 13.68 -4.31
N LEU A 41 9.14 12.46 -3.75
CA LEU A 41 9.69 11.26 -4.36
C LEU A 41 9.04 10.96 -5.73
N MET A 42 7.74 11.18 -5.85
CA MET A 42 7.04 10.99 -7.13
C MET A 42 7.47 12.02 -8.17
N GLU A 43 7.62 13.31 -7.80
CA GLU A 43 8.13 14.35 -8.68
C GLU A 43 9.52 14.00 -9.24
N GLN A 44 10.41 13.49 -8.38
CA GLN A 44 11.73 13.01 -8.82
C GLN A 44 11.65 11.78 -9.74
N LYS A 45 10.70 10.89 -9.50
CA LYS A 45 10.49 9.71 -10.34
C LYS A 45 9.92 10.07 -11.71
N PHE A 46 9.00 11.04 -11.80
CA PHE A 46 8.47 11.49 -13.09
C PHE A 46 9.58 11.93 -14.05
N LEU A 47 10.61 12.61 -13.55
CA LEU A 47 11.74 13.04 -14.36
C LEU A 47 12.59 11.88 -14.89
N ARG A 48 12.71 10.79 -14.13
CA ARG A 48 13.59 9.65 -14.46
C ARG A 48 12.86 8.50 -15.13
N GLU A 49 11.60 8.29 -14.77
CA GLU A 49 10.82 7.11 -15.12
C GLU A 49 9.47 7.48 -15.76
N GLY A 50 9.37 8.66 -16.42
CA GLY A 50 8.13 9.16 -17.01
C GLY A 50 7.47 8.17 -17.97
N HIS A 51 8.24 7.40 -18.73
CA HIS A 51 7.73 6.32 -19.58
C HIS A 51 6.96 5.24 -18.81
N ALA A 52 7.41 4.90 -17.59
CA ALA A 52 6.73 3.89 -16.78
C ALA A 52 5.39 4.42 -16.23
N PHE A 53 5.33 5.70 -15.82
CA PHE A 53 4.10 6.34 -15.40
C PHE A 53 3.11 6.51 -16.56
N ALA A 54 3.58 6.90 -17.74
CA ALA A 54 2.75 6.98 -18.95
C ALA A 54 2.18 5.60 -19.33
N ALA A 55 3.01 4.55 -19.28
CA ALA A 55 2.56 3.18 -19.55
C ALA A 55 1.55 2.68 -18.51
N MET A 56 1.79 2.94 -17.23
CA MET A 56 0.86 2.59 -16.14
C MET A 56 -0.48 3.30 -16.32
N ARG A 57 -0.45 4.60 -16.64
CA ARG A 57 -1.66 5.40 -16.87
C ARG A 57 -2.46 4.90 -18.07
N ALA A 58 -1.79 4.64 -19.20
CA ALA A 58 -2.42 4.11 -20.40
C ALA A 58 -3.03 2.70 -20.18
N ALA A 59 -2.34 1.82 -19.44
CA ALA A 59 -2.82 0.48 -19.12
C ALA A 59 -4.01 0.47 -18.15
N ALA A 60 -4.18 1.50 -17.34
CA ALA A 60 -5.26 1.59 -16.35
C ALA A 60 -6.67 1.54 -16.95
N HIS A 61 -6.82 1.84 -18.23
CA HIS A 61 -8.08 1.78 -18.94
C HIS A 61 -8.48 0.36 -19.40
N PHE A 62 -7.59 -0.63 -19.27
CA PHE A 62 -7.77 -1.96 -19.87
C PHE A 62 -7.80 -3.11 -18.88
N SER A 63 -7.39 -2.90 -17.61
CA SER A 63 -7.50 -3.93 -16.59
C SER A 63 -7.69 -3.33 -15.19
N VAL A 64 -8.41 -4.08 -14.35
CA VAL A 64 -8.67 -3.70 -12.94
C VAL A 64 -7.37 -3.62 -12.15
N GLU A 65 -6.43 -4.53 -12.40
CA GLU A 65 -5.13 -4.56 -11.73
C GLU A 65 -4.30 -3.32 -12.10
N SER A 66 -4.32 -2.92 -13.38
CA SER A 66 -3.60 -1.72 -13.84
C SER A 66 -4.26 -0.45 -13.30
N ALA A 67 -5.58 -0.38 -13.26
CA ALA A 67 -6.32 0.74 -12.68
C ALA A 67 -6.02 0.90 -11.19
N LEU A 68 -6.00 -0.20 -10.44
CA LEU A 68 -5.61 -0.18 -9.01
C LEU A 68 -4.15 0.24 -8.82
N SER A 69 -3.25 -0.28 -9.63
CA SER A 69 -1.83 0.08 -9.58
C SER A 69 -1.61 1.56 -9.86
N GLU A 70 -2.26 2.11 -10.86
CA GLU A 70 -2.20 3.52 -11.21
C GLU A 70 -2.76 4.40 -10.08
N ARG A 71 -3.89 4.04 -9.49
CA ARG A 71 -4.48 4.76 -8.36
C ARG A 71 -3.60 4.74 -7.12
N CYS A 72 -2.84 3.67 -6.89
CA CYS A 72 -1.99 3.53 -5.70
C CYS A 72 -0.57 4.06 -5.89
N ASN A 73 -0.06 4.13 -7.13
CA ASN A 73 1.35 4.40 -7.41
C ASN A 73 1.58 5.33 -8.61
N GLY A 74 0.52 5.66 -9.36
CA GLY A 74 0.60 6.43 -10.59
C GLY A 74 0.30 7.92 -10.42
N VAL A 75 -0.10 8.55 -11.52
CA VAL A 75 -0.42 9.97 -11.59
C VAL A 75 -1.62 10.34 -10.70
N SER A 76 -2.63 9.45 -10.62
CA SER A 76 -3.79 9.65 -9.73
C SER A 76 -3.37 9.71 -8.26
N TYR A 77 -2.40 8.89 -7.85
CA TYR A 77 -1.86 8.97 -6.50
C TYR A 77 -1.15 10.29 -6.23
N TYR A 78 -0.39 10.79 -7.20
CA TYR A 78 0.27 12.09 -7.09
C TYR A 78 -0.76 13.23 -6.91
N HIS A 79 -1.82 13.25 -7.72
CA HIS A 79 -2.90 14.24 -7.57
C HIS A 79 -3.58 14.15 -6.21
N TYR A 80 -3.86 12.93 -5.75
CA TYR A 80 -4.38 12.71 -4.40
C TYR A 80 -3.47 13.28 -3.31
N LEU A 81 -2.15 13.10 -3.41
CA LEU A 81 -1.19 13.67 -2.45
C LEU A 81 -1.19 15.21 -2.49
N CYS A 82 -1.31 15.82 -3.67
CA CYS A 82 -1.41 17.28 -3.80
C CYS A 82 -2.67 17.80 -3.10
N GLU A 83 -3.83 17.22 -3.38
CA GLU A 83 -5.09 17.61 -2.74
C GLU A 83 -5.08 17.37 -1.23
N LEU A 84 -4.50 16.25 -0.81
CA LEU A 84 -4.36 15.91 0.60
C LEU A 84 -3.55 16.97 1.35
N LEU A 85 -2.42 17.39 0.80
CA LEU A 85 -1.55 18.40 1.43
C LEU A 85 -2.16 19.79 1.46
N GLU A 86 -3.05 20.11 0.52
CA GLU A 86 -3.74 21.40 0.48
C GLU A 86 -4.95 21.50 1.42
N LYS A 87 -5.69 20.38 1.61
CA LYS A 87 -7.05 20.41 2.17
C LYS A 87 -7.31 19.41 3.28
N ALA A 88 -6.28 18.67 3.73
CA ALA A 88 -6.52 17.58 4.66
C ALA A 88 -7.06 18.01 6.02
N ASP A 89 -8.12 17.35 6.44
CA ASP A 89 -8.43 17.19 7.84
C ASP A 89 -7.67 15.94 8.36
N TRP A 90 -6.48 16.17 8.91
CA TRP A 90 -5.60 15.10 9.40
C TRP A 90 -6.23 14.29 10.53
N THR A 91 -7.08 14.92 11.35
CA THR A 91 -7.83 14.22 12.41
C THR A 91 -8.83 13.23 11.80
N ALA A 92 -9.58 13.65 10.78
CA ALA A 92 -10.51 12.77 10.07
C ALA A 92 -9.79 11.65 9.31
N LEU A 93 -8.64 11.96 8.70
CA LEU A 93 -7.80 10.96 8.04
C LEU A 93 -7.28 9.92 9.05
N GLY A 94 -6.78 10.36 10.20
CA GLY A 94 -6.32 9.47 11.27
C GLY A 94 -7.40 8.49 11.72
N LYS A 95 -8.64 8.95 11.90
CA LYS A 95 -9.78 8.08 12.23
C LYS A 95 -10.04 7.02 11.14
N LYS A 96 -10.04 7.42 9.87
CA LYS A 96 -10.18 6.48 8.74
C LYS A 96 -9.05 5.46 8.69
N MET A 97 -7.83 5.88 8.96
CA MET A 97 -6.68 4.99 9.04
C MET A 97 -6.81 3.97 10.18
N GLU A 98 -7.28 4.38 11.36
CA GLU A 98 -7.54 3.47 12.47
C GLU A 98 -8.64 2.44 12.16
N GLU A 99 -9.73 2.87 11.52
CA GLU A 99 -10.81 1.97 11.08
C GLU A 99 -10.31 0.95 10.04
N LEU A 100 -9.56 1.42 9.05
CA LEU A 100 -8.96 0.57 8.03
C LEU A 100 -7.97 -0.41 8.67
N TRP A 101 -7.09 0.07 9.54
CA TRP A 101 -6.10 -0.74 10.23
C TRP A 101 -6.75 -1.87 11.03
N LYS A 102 -7.77 -1.56 11.81
CA LYS A 102 -8.57 -2.56 12.54
C LYS A 102 -9.26 -3.55 11.61
N SER A 103 -9.69 -3.12 10.43
CA SER A 103 -10.35 -4.00 9.45
C SER A 103 -9.39 -4.97 8.78
N VAL A 104 -8.14 -4.55 8.56
CA VAL A 104 -7.07 -5.35 7.92
C VAL A 104 -6.47 -6.33 8.92
N LEU A 105 -6.27 -5.92 10.17
CA LEU A 105 -5.63 -6.72 11.23
C LEU A 105 -6.59 -7.75 11.88
N LYS A 106 -7.56 -8.24 11.16
CA LYS A 106 -8.40 -9.36 11.65
C LYS A 106 -7.58 -10.64 11.69
N LYS A 107 -7.71 -11.38 12.78
CA LYS A 107 -6.98 -12.65 12.99
C LYS A 107 -7.21 -13.68 11.88
N ASN A 108 -8.39 -13.67 11.25
CA ASN A 108 -8.73 -14.55 10.13
C ASN A 108 -8.07 -14.17 8.79
N ALA A 109 -7.42 -13.00 8.71
CA ALA A 109 -6.69 -12.54 7.53
C ALA A 109 -5.16 -12.67 7.70
N LEU A 110 -4.68 -13.05 8.88
CA LEU A 110 -3.26 -13.11 9.20
C LEU A 110 -2.60 -14.35 8.60
N THR A 111 -1.44 -14.15 8.00
CA THR A 111 -0.53 -15.23 7.59
C THR A 111 0.82 -14.98 8.24
N VAL A 112 1.30 -15.95 9.03
CA VAL A 112 2.62 -15.89 9.66
C VAL A 112 3.56 -16.84 8.90
N SER A 113 4.71 -16.32 8.44
CA SER A 113 5.76 -17.09 7.79
C SER A 113 7.06 -16.94 8.56
N LEU A 114 7.70 -18.05 8.88
CA LEU A 114 9.02 -18.08 9.51
C LEU A 114 9.96 -18.96 8.70
N HIS A 115 11.16 -18.44 8.46
CA HIS A 115 12.28 -19.18 7.92
C HIS A 115 13.40 -19.25 8.96
N GLY A 116 13.77 -20.44 9.39
CA GLY A 116 14.75 -20.62 10.47
C GLY A 116 15.02 -22.09 10.77
N SER A 117 15.72 -22.37 11.87
CA SER A 117 15.96 -23.74 12.33
C SER A 117 14.70 -24.40 12.89
N ASP A 118 14.71 -25.72 13.01
CA ASP A 118 13.60 -26.48 13.61
C ASP A 118 13.32 -26.03 15.04
N ALA A 119 14.35 -25.67 15.81
CA ALA A 119 14.20 -25.15 17.16
C ALA A 119 13.45 -23.79 17.17
N ALA A 120 13.73 -22.91 16.20
CA ALA A 120 13.01 -21.64 16.05
C ALA A 120 11.54 -21.86 15.64
N LEU A 121 11.28 -22.81 14.74
CA LEU A 121 9.93 -23.19 14.34
C LEU A 121 9.12 -23.75 15.52
N ASP A 122 9.71 -24.60 16.34
CA ASP A 122 9.06 -25.18 17.53
C ASP A 122 8.79 -24.11 18.60
N THR A 123 9.70 -23.16 18.77
CA THR A 123 9.51 -22.01 19.65
C THR A 123 8.33 -21.15 19.17
N LEU A 124 8.28 -20.82 17.87
CA LEU A 124 7.19 -20.04 17.31
C LEU A 124 5.83 -20.75 17.45
N LYS A 125 5.76 -22.05 17.17
CA LYS A 125 4.53 -22.85 17.34
C LYS A 125 3.98 -22.78 18.78
N LYS A 126 4.86 -22.70 19.77
CA LYS A 126 4.45 -22.56 21.19
C LYS A 126 4.00 -21.13 21.53
N LEU A 127 4.62 -20.12 20.93
CA LEU A 127 4.32 -18.71 21.20
C LEU A 127 3.03 -18.24 20.50
N LEU A 128 2.79 -18.66 19.26
CA LEU A 128 1.68 -18.16 18.45
C LEU A 128 0.29 -18.32 19.08
N PRO A 129 -0.11 -19.45 19.67
CA PRO A 129 -1.46 -19.63 20.21
C PRO A 129 -1.82 -18.66 21.36
N GLY A 130 -0.81 -18.24 22.14
CA GLY A 130 -0.96 -17.29 23.24
C GLY A 130 -0.70 -15.84 22.86
N SER A 131 -0.34 -15.56 21.62
CA SER A 131 0.00 -14.23 21.13
C SER A 131 -1.17 -13.55 20.41
N ALA A 132 -1.01 -12.25 20.13
CA ALA A 132 -1.93 -11.52 19.26
C ALA A 132 -2.02 -12.08 17.83
N PHE A 133 -1.05 -12.89 17.41
CA PHE A 133 -0.99 -13.56 16.11
C PHE A 133 -1.70 -14.92 16.07
N ALA A 134 -2.45 -15.28 17.10
CA ALA A 134 -3.26 -16.51 17.07
C ALA A 134 -4.24 -16.48 15.91
N ALA A 135 -4.08 -17.41 14.96
CA ALA A 135 -4.87 -17.45 13.74
C ALA A 135 -6.32 -17.89 14.01
N GLU A 136 -7.26 -17.27 13.31
CA GLU A 136 -8.65 -17.68 13.21
C GLU A 136 -8.92 -18.25 11.81
N LYS A 137 -10.04 -18.98 11.64
CA LYS A 137 -10.42 -19.52 10.33
C LYS A 137 -10.58 -18.37 9.32
N ARG A 138 -9.87 -18.48 8.20
CA ARG A 138 -9.93 -17.48 7.11
C ARG A 138 -11.33 -17.41 6.51
N GLY A 139 -11.84 -16.18 6.34
CA GLY A 139 -13.08 -15.94 5.60
C GLY A 139 -12.89 -16.13 4.09
N GLU A 140 -14.00 -16.20 3.35
CA GLU A 140 -13.96 -16.21 1.88
C GLU A 140 -13.46 -14.87 1.35
N ALA A 141 -12.51 -14.94 0.40
CA ALA A 141 -12.05 -13.77 -0.32
C ALA A 141 -13.09 -13.36 -1.36
N LYS A 142 -13.50 -12.10 -1.36
CA LYS A 142 -14.30 -11.52 -2.43
C LYS A 142 -13.39 -10.95 -3.50
N PRO A 143 -13.66 -11.20 -4.80
CA PRO A 143 -12.89 -10.57 -5.86
C PRO A 143 -13.08 -9.05 -5.81
N TYR A 144 -11.99 -8.32 -6.01
CA TYR A 144 -12.05 -6.88 -6.21
C TYR A 144 -12.54 -6.61 -7.62
N THR A 145 -13.54 -5.76 -7.73
CA THR A 145 -14.10 -5.31 -9.03
C THR A 145 -14.10 -3.79 -9.05
N GLU A 146 -13.77 -3.23 -10.20
CA GLU A 146 -13.78 -1.80 -10.46
C GLU A 146 -14.31 -1.54 -11.85
N GLU A 147 -15.07 -0.46 -12.02
CA GLU A 147 -15.47 0.02 -13.32
C GLU A 147 -14.32 0.78 -13.97
N LEU A 148 -13.90 0.33 -15.15
CA LEU A 148 -12.82 0.94 -15.89
C LEU A 148 -13.31 2.20 -16.61
N THR A 149 -12.52 3.26 -16.54
CA THR A 149 -12.78 4.48 -17.30
C THR A 149 -12.48 4.26 -18.78
N ALA A 150 -13.24 4.94 -19.67
CA ALA A 150 -12.96 4.89 -21.10
C ALA A 150 -11.55 5.43 -21.41
N PRO A 151 -10.85 4.83 -22.41
CA PRO A 151 -9.54 5.34 -22.84
C PRO A 151 -9.63 6.79 -23.30
N VAL A 152 -8.65 7.58 -22.90
CA VAL A 152 -8.52 8.99 -23.26
C VAL A 152 -7.09 9.30 -23.70
N ASN A 153 -6.94 10.35 -24.53
CA ASN A 153 -5.62 10.89 -24.84
C ASN A 153 -5.27 11.93 -23.79
N GLU A 154 -4.21 11.69 -23.04
CA GLU A 154 -3.74 12.57 -21.98
C GLU A 154 -2.28 12.98 -22.21
N ALA A 155 -1.92 14.17 -21.74
CA ALA A 155 -0.54 14.63 -21.71
C ALA A 155 -0.25 15.28 -20.35
N PHE A 156 0.86 14.90 -19.75
CA PHE A 156 1.35 15.48 -18.50
C PHE A 156 2.64 16.24 -18.77
N VAL A 157 2.65 17.51 -18.42
CA VAL A 157 3.82 18.39 -18.60
C VAL A 157 4.71 18.24 -17.37
N ILE A 158 5.98 17.89 -17.61
CA ILE A 158 7.03 17.82 -16.58
C ILE A 158 8.20 18.69 -17.05
N ASP A 159 8.93 19.26 -16.09
CA ASP A 159 10.15 20.02 -16.38
C ASP A 159 11.32 19.06 -16.64
N GLY A 160 11.38 18.50 -17.83
CA GLY A 160 12.37 17.51 -18.26
C GLY A 160 12.79 17.70 -19.70
N GLY A 161 13.99 17.26 -20.04
CA GLY A 161 14.55 17.35 -21.39
C GLY A 161 14.14 16.22 -22.35
N VAL A 162 13.21 15.33 -21.93
CA VAL A 162 12.81 14.14 -22.69
C VAL A 162 11.29 14.03 -22.73
N ASN A 163 10.73 13.74 -23.91
CA ASN A 163 9.34 13.38 -24.09
C ASN A 163 9.17 11.86 -24.03
N TYR A 164 8.08 11.42 -23.41
CA TYR A 164 7.70 10.01 -23.35
C TYR A 164 6.33 9.84 -23.97
N ASP A 165 6.25 9.14 -25.08
CA ASP A 165 5.01 8.82 -25.78
C ASP A 165 4.68 7.34 -25.60
N VAL A 166 3.47 7.04 -25.11
CA VAL A 166 3.00 5.67 -24.89
C VAL A 166 1.66 5.47 -25.55
N LEU A 167 1.54 4.39 -26.30
CA LEU A 167 0.29 3.88 -26.87
C LEU A 167 -0.06 2.55 -26.22
N ALA A 168 -1.31 2.40 -25.80
CA ALA A 168 -1.82 1.15 -25.24
C ALA A 168 -3.15 0.77 -25.89
N TRP A 169 -3.37 -0.54 -26.06
CA TRP A 169 -4.62 -1.11 -26.58
C TRP A 169 -4.90 -2.44 -25.90
N PRO A 170 -6.19 -2.85 -25.81
CA PRO A 170 -6.54 -4.16 -25.26
C PRO A 170 -6.05 -5.27 -26.16
N MET A 171 -5.49 -6.32 -25.55
CA MET A 171 -5.09 -7.51 -26.27
C MET A 171 -6.01 -8.66 -25.92
N GLU A 172 -6.80 -9.16 -26.92
CA GLU A 172 -7.59 -10.35 -26.73
C GLU A 172 -6.69 -11.58 -26.58
N ARG A 173 -6.78 -12.27 -25.44
CA ARG A 173 -6.21 -13.61 -25.33
C ARG A 173 -7.05 -14.54 -26.23
N ARG A 174 -6.52 -14.92 -27.38
CA ARG A 174 -6.99 -16.11 -28.07
C ARG A 174 -6.44 -17.33 -27.30
N LEU A 175 -7.30 -17.96 -26.52
CA LEU A 175 -7.06 -19.27 -25.94
C LEU A 175 -7.24 -20.35 -27.01
#